data_dbe2bf71b40f7bfb0809db15561592e7
#
_entry.id   dbe2bf71b40f7bfb0809db15561592e7
#
_cell.length_a   1.000
_cell.length_b   1.000
_cell.length_c   1.000
_cell.angle_alpha   90.00
_cell.angle_beta   90.00
_cell.angle_gamma   90.00
#
_symmetry.space_group_name_H-M   'P 1'
#
loop_
_entity.id
_entity.type
_entity.pdbx_description
1 polymer ?
#
loop_
_entity_poly.entity_id
_entity_poly.type
_entity_poly.pdbx_seq_one_letter_code
_entity_poly.pdbx_strand_id
1 'polypeptide(L)'
;MQKGDIAYAKITPCFQNRKSFILGDVPSNIATATTELNVIRIYADTFARWYLLYILKSDFFIKEAKYKGTAGQQRVLSDYVKSKLLPIPPRKEQDRICDKLQEVLPIVDNYDKFQSELNSLNSTIGERLKKTILQEAIQGKLVPQISEEGTARELLEQIRQEKQKLVKEGKLRKSVLSDSVIYKGDDNKYYEQVGKKCLDITEQIPFETPKNWVWTRLSHIANIYTGNSISETEKKSKFTDVIGRYYIGTKDVDFNNRIIYDNGIAIPKQYEPDFRLAPNNSILMCIEGGSAGRKIAILNQDVCFGNKLCCFSPFVGIGKYMYYYLQSPSLDRKSTRLNSSHAR
;
A
#
# COMPACT_ATOMS: atom_id res chain seq x y z
N MET A 1 37.96 -20.48 25.29
CA MET A 1 37.79 -19.10 25.79
C MET A 1 37.58 -19.13 27.28
N GLN A 2 38.05 -18.11 27.99
CA GLN A 2 37.85 -17.94 29.44
C GLN A 2 37.07 -16.64 29.70
N LYS A 3 36.52 -16.49 30.91
CA LYS A 3 35.87 -15.24 31.34
C LYS A 3 36.77 -14.02 31.06
N GLY A 4 36.23 -13.01 30.43
CA GLY A 4 36.92 -11.78 30.03
C GLY A 4 37.66 -11.84 28.71
N ASP A 5 37.72 -12.98 28.01
CA ASP A 5 38.22 -13.03 26.65
C ASP A 5 37.25 -12.23 25.71
N ILE A 6 37.85 -11.51 24.78
CA ILE A 6 37.10 -10.77 23.74
C ILE A 6 37.10 -11.59 22.48
N ALA A 7 35.93 -11.84 21.93
CA ALA A 7 35.78 -12.55 20.66
C ALA A 7 35.12 -11.68 19.60
N TYR A 8 35.56 -11.83 18.36
CA TYR A 8 34.92 -11.23 17.21
C TYR A 8 34.82 -12.24 16.07
N ALA A 9 33.73 -12.17 15.31
CA ALA A 9 33.52 -13.01 14.14
C ALA A 9 34.45 -12.56 13.01
N LYS A 10 35.17 -13.49 12.38
CA LYS A 10 36.05 -13.20 11.24
C LYS A 10 35.40 -13.38 9.89
N ILE A 11 34.27 -14.09 9.82
CA ILE A 11 33.55 -14.37 8.57
C ILE A 11 32.57 -13.23 8.23
N THR A 12 32.47 -12.87 6.94
CA THR A 12 31.43 -11.98 6.41
C THR A 12 30.10 -12.73 6.30
N PRO A 13 28.93 -12.09 6.56
CA PRO A 13 28.76 -10.68 6.96
C PRO A 13 28.93 -10.39 8.44
N CYS A 14 29.19 -11.39 9.29
CA CYS A 14 29.24 -11.23 10.74
C CYS A 14 30.29 -10.21 11.19
N PHE A 15 31.48 -10.20 10.56
CA PHE A 15 32.51 -9.21 10.85
C PHE A 15 32.03 -7.79 10.49
N GLN A 16 31.45 -7.59 9.32
CA GLN A 16 30.94 -6.31 8.85
C GLN A 16 29.79 -5.80 9.75
N ASN A 17 29.00 -6.73 10.30
CA ASN A 17 27.93 -6.42 11.27
C ASN A 17 28.46 -6.27 12.71
N ARG A 18 29.79 -6.14 12.89
CA ARG A 18 30.45 -5.85 14.19
C ARG A 18 30.14 -6.88 15.27
N LYS A 19 29.89 -8.16 14.90
CA LYS A 19 29.60 -9.22 15.86
C LYS A 19 30.85 -9.54 16.70
N SER A 20 30.93 -8.92 17.86
CA SER A 20 31.98 -9.08 18.86
C SER A 20 31.41 -8.95 20.27
N PHE A 21 32.00 -9.64 21.23
CA PHE A 21 31.53 -9.67 22.60
C PHE A 21 32.70 -9.97 23.59
N ILE A 22 32.48 -9.69 24.86
CA ILE A 22 33.33 -10.12 25.97
C ILE A 22 32.67 -11.33 26.62
N LEU A 23 33.39 -12.43 26.80
CA LEU A 23 32.84 -13.62 27.45
C LEU A 23 32.58 -13.31 28.92
N GLY A 24 31.32 -13.43 29.33
CA GLY A 24 30.87 -13.31 30.71
C GLY A 24 31.13 -14.58 31.54
N ASP A 25 30.36 -14.74 32.62
CA ASP A 25 30.42 -15.95 33.47
C ASP A 25 29.85 -17.15 32.71
N VAL A 26 30.59 -18.25 32.74
CA VAL A 26 30.19 -19.56 32.22
C VAL A 26 30.43 -20.62 33.28
N PRO A 27 29.61 -21.68 33.37
CA PRO A 27 29.62 -22.64 34.48
C PRO A 27 30.97 -23.26 34.80
N SER A 28 31.82 -23.48 33.80
CA SER A 28 33.16 -24.09 33.96
C SER A 28 34.30 -23.09 33.83
N ASN A 29 34.05 -21.80 33.79
CA ASN A 29 34.99 -20.73 33.44
C ASN A 29 35.70 -20.91 32.09
N ILE A 30 35.31 -21.95 31.31
CA ILE A 30 35.86 -22.27 30.00
C ILE A 30 34.71 -22.47 29.04
N ALA A 31 34.75 -21.85 27.86
CA ALA A 31 33.82 -22.05 26.78
C ALA A 31 34.54 -22.47 25.50
N THR A 32 33.93 -23.36 24.73
CA THR A 32 34.36 -23.68 23.36
C THR A 32 33.86 -22.61 22.41
N ALA A 33 34.59 -22.40 21.32
CA ALA A 33 34.22 -21.46 20.29
C ALA A 33 34.40 -22.10 18.91
N THR A 34 33.61 -21.67 17.92
CA THR A 34 33.79 -22.10 16.54
C THR A 34 35.08 -21.50 15.96
N THR A 35 35.62 -22.15 14.92
CA THR A 35 36.79 -21.64 14.20
C THR A 35 36.54 -20.32 13.47
N GLU A 36 35.28 -19.85 13.37
CA GLU A 36 34.91 -18.58 12.76
C GLU A 36 35.02 -17.38 13.73
N LEU A 37 35.41 -17.62 14.95
CA LEU A 37 35.73 -16.57 15.93
C LEU A 37 37.25 -16.43 16.09
N ASN A 38 37.72 -15.20 16.15
CA ASN A 38 39.04 -14.87 16.68
C ASN A 38 38.87 -14.41 18.13
N VAL A 39 39.81 -14.85 18.96
CA VAL A 39 39.82 -14.55 20.41
C VAL A 39 41.03 -13.72 20.78
N ILE A 40 40.80 -12.63 21.52
CA ILE A 40 41.81 -11.77 22.05
C ILE A 40 41.77 -11.92 23.59
N ARG A 41 42.89 -12.28 24.16
CA ARG A 41 43.05 -12.37 25.62
C ARG A 41 43.96 -11.24 26.11
N ILE A 42 43.46 -10.48 27.08
CA ILE A 42 44.25 -9.47 27.76
C ILE A 42 44.91 -10.13 28.99
N TYR A 43 46.24 -10.03 29.07
CA TYR A 43 46.99 -10.51 30.19
C TYR A 43 47.10 -9.43 31.26
N ALA A 44 46.84 -9.80 32.51
CA ALA A 44 46.70 -8.89 33.64
C ALA A 44 45.60 -7.81 33.39
N ASP A 45 45.41 -6.90 34.34
CA ASP A 45 44.41 -5.83 34.22
C ASP A 45 45.03 -4.51 33.70
N THR A 46 45.85 -4.63 32.66
CA THR A 46 46.59 -3.50 32.08
C THR A 46 45.80 -2.73 31.03
N PHE A 47 44.74 -3.34 30.49
CA PHE A 47 43.95 -2.78 29.40
C PHE A 47 42.47 -2.97 29.65
N ALA A 48 41.64 -1.95 29.40
CA ALA A 48 40.20 -2.04 29.56
C ALA A 48 39.57 -2.88 28.46
N ARG A 49 38.93 -4.01 28.82
CA ARG A 49 38.26 -4.93 27.84
C ARG A 49 37.21 -4.25 27.01
N TRP A 50 36.40 -3.40 27.61
CA TRP A 50 35.38 -2.63 26.95
C TRP A 50 35.96 -1.64 25.94
N TYR A 51 37.09 -0.98 26.28
CA TYR A 51 37.74 -0.08 25.33
C TYR A 51 38.18 -0.82 24.07
N LEU A 52 38.81 -1.99 24.18
CA LEU A 52 39.18 -2.81 23.04
C LEU A 52 37.94 -3.28 22.25
N LEU A 53 36.86 -3.69 22.94
CA LEU A 53 35.61 -4.10 22.28
C LEU A 53 35.02 -2.95 21.46
N TYR A 54 34.99 -1.72 21.95
CA TYR A 54 34.49 -0.56 21.21
C TYR A 54 35.35 -0.26 19.98
N ILE A 55 36.67 -0.40 20.07
CA ILE A 55 37.54 -0.27 18.90
C ILE A 55 37.24 -1.35 17.85
N LEU A 56 37.11 -2.60 18.26
CA LEU A 56 36.75 -3.70 17.36
C LEU A 56 35.37 -3.49 16.68
N LYS A 57 34.47 -2.73 17.29
CA LYS A 57 33.18 -2.33 16.74
C LYS A 57 33.21 -1.03 15.94
N SER A 58 34.31 -0.29 15.95
CA SER A 58 34.41 1.02 15.29
C SER A 58 34.50 0.90 13.75
N ASP A 59 34.11 1.95 13.07
CA ASP A 59 34.31 2.09 11.63
C ASP A 59 35.79 2.01 11.24
N PHE A 60 36.66 2.58 12.09
CA PHE A 60 38.10 2.54 11.92
C PHE A 60 38.65 1.10 11.81
N PHE A 61 38.07 0.16 12.56
CA PHE A 61 38.49 -1.24 12.51
C PHE A 61 37.82 -2.02 11.39
N ILE A 62 36.58 -1.72 11.06
CA ILE A 62 35.76 -2.53 10.14
C ILE A 62 35.97 -2.13 8.67
N LYS A 63 35.98 -0.81 8.36
CA LYS A 63 35.93 -0.32 6.95
C LYS A 63 37.24 -0.60 6.17
N GLU A 64 38.37 -0.65 6.84
CA GLU A 64 39.67 -0.90 6.20
C GLU A 64 40.04 -2.39 6.15
N ALA A 65 39.17 -3.28 6.60
CA ALA A 65 39.49 -4.70 6.69
C ALA A 65 39.73 -5.32 5.32
N LYS A 66 40.76 -6.16 5.26
CA LYS A 66 41.10 -6.95 4.08
C LYS A 66 40.56 -8.37 4.24
N TYR A 67 39.97 -8.87 3.19
CA TYR A 67 39.31 -10.18 3.17
C TYR A 67 39.96 -11.15 2.21
N LYS A 68 39.83 -12.46 2.53
CA LYS A 68 40.19 -13.57 1.66
C LYS A 68 39.06 -14.62 1.67
N GLY A 69 38.82 -15.25 0.53
CA GLY A 69 37.80 -16.29 0.37
C GLY A 69 36.91 -16.05 -0.84
N THR A 70 35.96 -16.97 -1.06
CA THR A 70 34.97 -16.89 -2.14
C THR A 70 33.86 -15.93 -1.81
N ALA A 71 33.15 -15.43 -2.82
CA ALA A 71 31.99 -14.58 -2.66
C ALA A 71 30.95 -15.22 -1.69
N GLY A 72 30.54 -14.48 -0.67
CA GLY A 72 29.60 -14.93 0.38
C GLY A 72 30.23 -15.62 1.60
N GLN A 73 31.51 -16.05 1.53
CA GLN A 73 32.23 -16.67 2.66
C GLN A 73 33.65 -16.09 2.84
N GLN A 74 33.75 -14.79 2.78
CA GLN A 74 35.02 -14.11 3.00
C GLN A 74 35.35 -14.01 4.48
N ARG A 75 36.64 -14.04 4.82
CA ARG A 75 37.15 -13.89 6.19
C ARG A 75 38.16 -12.78 6.26
N VAL A 76 38.13 -12.01 7.35
CA VAL A 76 39.15 -11.00 7.62
C VAL A 76 40.50 -11.69 7.84
N LEU A 77 41.55 -11.13 7.24
CA LEU A 77 42.92 -11.67 7.39
C LEU A 77 43.42 -11.43 8.80
N SER A 78 44.04 -12.46 9.41
CA SER A 78 44.66 -12.35 10.75
C SER A 78 45.79 -11.32 10.76
N ASP A 79 46.53 -11.20 9.66
CA ASP A 79 47.61 -10.22 9.55
C ASP A 79 47.11 -8.78 9.55
N TYR A 80 45.91 -8.52 8.98
CA TYR A 80 45.26 -7.23 9.08
C TYR A 80 45.03 -6.87 10.57
N VAL A 81 44.48 -7.80 11.33
CA VAL A 81 44.15 -7.54 12.76
C VAL A 81 45.42 -7.33 13.57
N LYS A 82 46.47 -8.14 13.35
CA LYS A 82 47.74 -8.04 14.03
C LYS A 82 48.52 -6.75 13.72
N SER A 83 48.38 -6.26 12.47
CA SER A 83 49.09 -5.06 12.02
C SER A 83 48.33 -3.75 12.24
N LYS A 84 47.07 -3.83 12.69
CA LYS A 84 46.24 -2.63 12.89
C LYS A 84 46.76 -1.78 14.02
N LEU A 85 47.03 -0.52 13.75
CA LEU A 85 47.41 0.45 14.77
C LEU A 85 46.27 0.70 15.75
N LEU A 86 46.59 0.81 17.01
CA LEU A 86 45.60 0.99 18.07
C LEU A 86 46.01 2.19 18.93
N PRO A 87 45.17 3.23 19.09
CA PRO A 87 45.46 4.28 20.05
C PRO A 87 45.26 3.76 21.49
N ILE A 88 46.26 3.98 22.34
CA ILE A 88 46.25 3.47 23.71
C ILE A 88 46.34 4.65 24.71
N PRO A 89 45.20 5.12 25.26
CA PRO A 89 45.20 6.09 26.32
C PRO A 89 45.69 5.46 27.65
N PRO A 90 46.07 6.28 28.67
CA PRO A 90 46.31 5.78 30.00
C PRO A 90 45.11 4.98 30.57
N ARG A 91 45.38 3.95 31.41
CA ARG A 91 44.36 3.02 31.88
C ARG A 91 43.11 3.70 32.48
N LYS A 92 43.29 4.70 33.33
CA LYS A 92 42.18 5.46 33.92
C LYS A 92 41.37 6.24 32.90
N GLU A 93 42.00 6.66 31.81
CA GLU A 93 41.28 7.35 30.71
C GLU A 93 40.47 6.35 29.88
N GLN A 94 41.00 5.14 29.65
CA GLN A 94 40.23 4.08 29.03
C GLN A 94 38.93 3.78 29.80
N ASP A 95 39.00 3.72 31.13
CA ASP A 95 37.81 3.49 31.97
C ASP A 95 36.81 4.63 31.84
N ARG A 96 37.21 5.88 31.92
CA ARG A 96 36.31 7.03 31.73
C ARG A 96 35.66 7.07 30.35
N ILE A 97 36.43 6.69 29.32
CA ILE A 97 35.86 6.57 27.93
C ILE A 97 34.81 5.47 27.91
N CYS A 98 35.08 4.31 28.51
CA CYS A 98 34.11 3.20 28.57
C CYS A 98 32.83 3.58 29.30
N ASP A 99 32.97 4.21 30.49
CA ASP A 99 31.83 4.67 31.29
C ASP A 99 30.96 5.65 30.49
N LYS A 100 31.60 6.61 29.81
CA LYS A 100 30.86 7.58 28.98
C LYS A 100 30.18 6.93 27.80
N LEU A 101 30.81 5.98 27.14
CA LEU A 101 30.19 5.23 26.05
C LEU A 101 28.99 4.38 26.52
N GLN A 102 29.11 3.75 27.69
CA GLN A 102 28.01 3.00 28.29
C GLN A 102 26.81 3.88 28.69
N GLU A 103 27.06 5.13 29.08
CA GLU A 103 26.02 6.12 29.34
C GLU A 103 25.33 6.59 28.06
N VAL A 104 26.11 6.90 27.01
CA VAL A 104 25.61 7.59 25.81
C VAL A 104 25.00 6.63 24.80
N LEU A 105 25.59 5.44 24.58
CA LEU A 105 25.11 4.51 23.52
C LEU A 105 23.63 4.11 23.67
N PRO A 106 23.10 3.81 24.87
CA PRO A 106 21.68 3.54 25.04
C PRO A 106 20.77 4.72 24.67
N ILE A 107 21.25 5.96 24.85
CA ILE A 107 20.50 7.17 24.44
C ILE A 107 20.43 7.26 22.93
N VAL A 108 21.54 6.97 22.24
CA VAL A 108 21.60 6.94 20.78
C VAL A 108 20.67 5.84 20.21
N ASP A 109 20.70 4.64 20.79
CA ASP A 109 19.83 3.53 20.38
C ASP A 109 18.35 3.88 20.56
N ASN A 110 17.98 4.53 21.68
CA ASN A 110 16.63 5.02 21.90
C ASN A 110 16.23 6.12 20.90
N TYR A 111 17.15 7.04 20.60
CA TYR A 111 16.90 8.08 19.59
C TYR A 111 16.62 7.45 18.23
N ASP A 112 17.43 6.50 17.77
CA ASP A 112 17.25 5.80 16.50
C ASP A 112 15.89 5.09 16.44
N LYS A 113 15.48 4.46 17.54
CA LYS A 113 14.17 3.81 17.66
C LYS A 113 13.03 4.83 17.46
N PHE A 114 13.03 5.93 18.24
CA PHE A 114 11.99 6.95 18.15
C PHE A 114 11.99 7.67 16.80
N GLN A 115 13.16 7.92 16.23
CA GLN A 115 13.27 8.51 14.89
C GLN A 115 12.67 7.59 13.81
N SER A 116 12.91 6.29 13.91
CA SER A 116 12.34 5.29 13.00
C SER A 116 10.82 5.22 13.13
N GLU A 117 10.29 5.25 14.37
CA GLU A 117 8.84 5.29 14.62
C GLU A 117 8.21 6.57 14.06
N LEU A 118 8.85 7.73 14.26
CA LEU A 118 8.38 9.01 13.71
C LEU A 118 8.38 9.01 12.18
N ASN A 119 9.43 8.50 11.55
CA ASN A 119 9.51 8.39 10.09
C ASN A 119 8.42 7.47 9.54
N SER A 120 8.16 6.34 10.19
CA SER A 120 7.07 5.42 9.84
C SER A 120 5.69 6.10 9.98
N LEU A 121 5.47 6.84 11.06
CA LEU A 121 4.24 7.60 11.26
C LEU A 121 4.07 8.66 10.18
N ASN A 122 5.08 9.47 9.91
CA ASN A 122 5.05 10.53 8.90
C ASN A 122 4.81 9.99 7.49
N SER A 123 5.36 8.83 7.15
CA SER A 123 5.16 8.20 5.85
C SER A 123 3.73 7.69 5.63
N THR A 124 3.02 7.35 6.71
CA THR A 124 1.67 6.76 6.65
C THR A 124 0.54 7.73 6.97
N ILE A 125 0.84 8.88 7.61
CA ILE A 125 -0.19 9.79 8.13
C ILE A 125 -1.10 10.33 7.03
N GLY A 126 -0.56 10.68 5.86
CA GLY A 126 -1.33 11.19 4.72
C GLY A 126 -2.37 10.17 4.23
N GLU A 127 -1.97 8.92 4.06
CA GLU A 127 -2.86 7.83 3.66
C GLU A 127 -3.93 7.53 4.72
N ARG A 128 -3.55 7.52 5.99
CA ARG A 128 -4.49 7.30 7.10
C ARG A 128 -5.50 8.42 7.21
N LEU A 129 -5.04 9.67 7.10
CA LEU A 129 -5.91 10.86 7.14
C LEU A 129 -6.90 10.84 5.97
N LYS A 130 -6.43 10.58 4.74
CA LYS A 130 -7.30 10.43 3.57
C LYS A 130 -8.39 9.39 3.79
N LYS A 131 -8.03 8.21 4.30
CA LYS A 131 -9.01 7.14 4.59
C LYS A 131 -10.02 7.54 5.65
N THR A 132 -9.59 8.24 6.71
CA THR A 132 -10.48 8.73 7.77
C THR A 132 -11.46 9.76 7.21
N ILE A 133 -10.97 10.76 6.46
CA ILE A 133 -11.83 11.79 5.84
C ILE A 133 -12.85 11.15 4.90
N LEU A 134 -12.44 10.21 4.07
CA LEU A 134 -13.36 9.48 3.18
C LEU A 134 -14.40 8.68 3.96
N GLN A 135 -14.01 8.07 5.08
CA GLN A 135 -14.95 7.34 5.94
C GLN A 135 -15.98 8.26 6.58
N GLU A 136 -15.57 9.42 7.11
CA GLU A 136 -16.48 10.44 7.65
C GLU A 136 -17.43 10.99 6.57
N ALA A 137 -16.90 11.23 5.36
CA ALA A 137 -17.69 11.71 4.21
C ALA A 137 -18.80 10.74 3.83
N ILE A 138 -18.49 9.45 3.68
CA ILE A 138 -19.49 8.44 3.26
C ILE A 138 -20.49 8.09 4.37
N GLN A 139 -20.18 8.42 5.63
CA GLN A 139 -21.12 8.30 6.77
C GLN A 139 -22.00 9.53 6.95
N GLY A 140 -21.80 10.59 6.14
CA GLY A 140 -22.53 11.84 6.26
C GLY A 140 -22.15 12.67 7.50
N LYS A 141 -20.94 12.47 8.05
CA LYS A 141 -20.43 13.15 9.24
C LYS A 141 -19.48 14.30 8.93
N LEU A 142 -18.96 14.36 7.69
CA LEU A 142 -17.95 15.36 7.29
C LEU A 142 -18.53 16.78 7.20
N VAL A 143 -19.81 16.90 6.82
CA VAL A 143 -20.53 18.18 6.70
C VAL A 143 -21.90 18.09 7.38
N PRO A 144 -22.46 19.18 7.90
CA PRO A 144 -23.79 19.20 8.46
C PRO A 144 -24.85 18.87 7.37
N GLN A 145 -25.94 18.24 7.77
CA GLN A 145 -27.09 17.97 6.90
C GLN A 145 -27.94 19.23 6.78
N ILE A 146 -28.30 19.64 5.58
CA ILE A 146 -29.09 20.82 5.27
C ILE A 146 -30.41 20.37 4.68
N SER A 147 -31.54 20.73 5.34
CA SER A 147 -32.86 20.22 4.96
C SER A 147 -33.32 20.70 3.59
N GLU A 148 -32.88 21.90 3.18
CA GLU A 148 -33.25 22.54 1.92
C GLU A 148 -32.59 21.91 0.70
N GLU A 149 -31.57 21.06 0.91
CA GLU A 149 -30.87 20.36 -0.19
C GLU A 149 -31.66 19.13 -0.71
N GLY A 150 -32.80 18.82 -0.11
CA GLY A 150 -33.64 17.70 -0.53
C GLY A 150 -33.22 16.36 0.07
N THR A 151 -33.69 15.27 -0.53
CA THR A 151 -33.51 13.91 -0.05
C THR A 151 -32.88 12.99 -1.09
N ALA A 152 -32.21 11.94 -0.63
CA ALA A 152 -31.70 10.91 -1.53
C ALA A 152 -32.81 10.16 -2.28
N ARG A 153 -34.04 10.14 -1.79
CA ARG A 153 -35.21 9.54 -2.49
C ARG A 153 -35.57 10.35 -3.75
N GLU A 154 -35.56 11.68 -3.64
CA GLU A 154 -35.77 12.58 -4.80
C GLU A 154 -34.69 12.40 -5.86
N LEU A 155 -33.44 12.29 -5.43
CA LEU A 155 -32.31 12.00 -6.32
C LEU A 155 -32.47 10.65 -7.03
N LEU A 156 -32.89 9.60 -6.34
CA LEU A 156 -33.13 8.28 -6.96
C LEU A 156 -34.29 8.33 -7.98
N GLU A 157 -35.31 9.15 -7.75
CA GLU A 157 -36.39 9.33 -8.70
C GLU A 157 -35.90 10.08 -9.97
N GLN A 158 -35.06 11.10 -9.83
CA GLN A 158 -34.40 11.74 -10.99
C GLN A 158 -33.55 10.75 -11.79
N ILE A 159 -32.78 9.89 -11.11
CA ILE A 159 -32.01 8.84 -11.75
C ILE A 159 -32.92 7.88 -12.53
N ARG A 160 -34.05 7.49 -11.96
CA ARG A 160 -35.03 6.62 -12.60
C ARG A 160 -35.60 7.24 -13.86
N GLN A 161 -35.93 8.52 -13.82
CA GLN A 161 -36.43 9.26 -14.99
C GLN A 161 -35.39 9.33 -16.11
N GLU A 162 -34.13 9.61 -15.78
CA GLU A 162 -33.04 9.64 -16.75
C GLU A 162 -32.80 8.25 -17.37
N LYS A 163 -32.82 7.18 -16.54
CA LYS A 163 -32.74 5.80 -17.05
C LYS A 163 -33.88 5.48 -18.05
N GLN A 164 -35.12 5.88 -17.74
CA GLN A 164 -36.26 5.69 -18.63
C GLN A 164 -36.08 6.41 -19.96
N LYS A 165 -35.57 7.65 -19.93
CA LYS A 165 -35.23 8.43 -21.12
C LYS A 165 -34.18 7.73 -21.97
N LEU A 166 -33.06 7.30 -21.38
CA LEU A 166 -31.99 6.59 -22.07
C LEU A 166 -32.42 5.26 -22.68
N VAL A 167 -33.36 4.56 -22.02
CA VAL A 167 -33.96 3.33 -22.57
C VAL A 167 -34.87 3.66 -23.76
N LYS A 168 -35.66 4.75 -23.71
CA LYS A 168 -36.51 5.19 -24.85
C LYS A 168 -35.63 5.62 -26.04
N GLU A 169 -34.49 6.23 -25.79
CA GLU A 169 -33.51 6.62 -26.81
C GLU A 169 -32.69 5.43 -27.36
N GLY A 170 -32.93 4.21 -26.87
CA GLY A 170 -32.19 3.01 -27.30
C GLY A 170 -30.73 2.93 -26.78
N LYS A 171 -30.30 3.85 -25.89
CA LYS A 171 -28.95 3.89 -25.34
C LYS A 171 -28.71 2.88 -24.21
N LEU A 172 -29.80 2.43 -23.56
CA LEU A 172 -29.78 1.45 -22.49
C LEU A 172 -30.78 0.33 -22.73
N ARG A 173 -30.47 -0.86 -22.21
CA ARG A 173 -31.40 -2.01 -22.26
C ARG A 173 -32.50 -1.85 -21.21
N LYS A 174 -33.72 -2.36 -21.50
CA LYS A 174 -34.86 -2.32 -20.57
C LYS A 174 -34.58 -2.97 -19.22
N SER A 175 -33.67 -3.94 -19.15
CA SER A 175 -33.26 -4.62 -17.89
C SER A 175 -32.64 -3.67 -16.84
N VAL A 176 -32.13 -2.52 -17.26
CA VAL A 176 -31.56 -1.50 -16.36
C VAL A 176 -32.65 -0.80 -15.52
N LEU A 177 -33.92 -0.91 -15.90
CA LEU A 177 -35.04 -0.35 -15.14
C LEU A 177 -35.51 -1.23 -13.98
N SER A 178 -34.98 -2.44 -13.83
CA SER A 178 -35.31 -3.35 -12.71
C SER A 178 -34.51 -2.98 -11.45
N ASP A 179 -34.93 -1.94 -10.78
CA ASP A 179 -34.31 -1.48 -9.54
C ASP A 179 -34.94 -2.18 -8.32
N SER A 180 -34.13 -2.36 -7.28
CA SER A 180 -34.59 -2.75 -5.94
C SER A 180 -34.75 -1.54 -5.04
N VAL A 181 -35.53 -1.66 -3.99
CA VAL A 181 -35.68 -0.66 -2.96
C VAL A 181 -35.12 -1.19 -1.65
N ILE A 182 -34.20 -0.44 -1.04
CA ILE A 182 -33.63 -0.77 0.25
C ILE A 182 -34.28 0.14 1.29
N TYR A 183 -34.81 -0.46 2.39
CA TYR A 183 -35.46 0.27 3.48
C TYR A 183 -35.15 -0.36 4.83
N LYS A 184 -35.32 0.41 5.89
CA LYS A 184 -35.22 -0.05 7.26
C LYS A 184 -36.61 -0.39 7.79
N GLY A 185 -36.81 -1.59 8.28
CA GLY A 185 -38.06 -2.06 8.87
C GLY A 185 -38.24 -1.57 10.29
N ASP A 186 -39.44 -1.77 10.87
CA ASP A 186 -39.76 -1.42 12.24
C ASP A 186 -38.95 -2.23 13.28
N ASP A 187 -38.42 -3.36 12.88
CA ASP A 187 -37.53 -4.25 13.66
C ASP A 187 -36.06 -3.80 13.63
N ASN A 188 -35.77 -2.60 13.11
CA ASN A 188 -34.42 -2.07 12.91
C ASN A 188 -33.52 -2.83 11.92
N LYS A 189 -34.06 -3.79 11.18
CA LYS A 189 -33.33 -4.51 10.12
C LYS A 189 -33.45 -3.81 8.78
N TYR A 190 -32.48 -4.08 7.89
CA TYR A 190 -32.50 -3.57 6.52
C TYR A 190 -32.96 -4.63 5.56
N TYR A 191 -33.88 -4.28 4.71
CA TYR A 191 -34.52 -5.13 3.71
C TYR A 191 -34.29 -4.58 2.31
N GLU A 192 -34.04 -5.48 1.36
CA GLU A 192 -34.03 -5.17 -0.07
C GLU A 192 -35.22 -5.84 -0.75
N GLN A 193 -36.09 -5.04 -1.35
CA GLN A 193 -37.23 -5.51 -2.11
C GLN A 193 -36.91 -5.50 -3.61
N VAL A 194 -36.95 -6.68 -4.24
CA VAL A 194 -36.79 -6.88 -5.67
C VAL A 194 -38.07 -7.47 -6.23
N GLY A 195 -38.92 -6.64 -6.82
CA GLY A 195 -40.26 -7.04 -7.24
C GLY A 195 -41.11 -7.55 -6.06
N LYS A 196 -41.46 -8.84 -6.05
CA LYS A 196 -42.24 -9.48 -4.96
C LYS A 196 -41.34 -10.13 -3.86
N LYS A 197 -40.03 -10.20 -4.07
CA LYS A 197 -39.10 -10.82 -3.12
C LYS A 197 -38.55 -9.76 -2.18
N CYS A 198 -38.53 -10.09 -0.88
CA CYS A 198 -37.93 -9.26 0.17
C CYS A 198 -36.78 -10.06 0.81
N LEU A 199 -35.59 -9.48 0.88
CA LEU A 199 -34.39 -10.10 1.40
C LEU A 199 -33.86 -9.30 2.59
N ASP A 200 -33.55 -9.94 3.71
CA ASP A 200 -32.82 -9.32 4.81
C ASP A 200 -31.35 -9.10 4.39
N ILE A 201 -30.91 -7.85 4.37
CA ILE A 201 -29.55 -7.44 4.00
C ILE A 201 -28.82 -6.72 5.13
N THR A 202 -29.32 -6.85 6.37
CA THR A 202 -28.79 -6.13 7.53
C THR A 202 -27.28 -6.32 7.69
N GLU A 203 -26.77 -7.51 7.49
CA GLU A 203 -25.32 -7.80 7.55
C GLU A 203 -24.50 -7.14 6.43
N GLN A 204 -25.15 -6.69 5.36
CA GLN A 204 -24.50 -5.99 4.26
C GLN A 204 -24.37 -4.49 4.50
N ILE A 205 -25.11 -3.94 5.47
CA ILE A 205 -25.09 -2.52 5.81
C ILE A 205 -23.91 -2.25 6.76
N PRO A 206 -22.90 -1.49 6.32
CA PRO A 206 -21.67 -1.33 7.11
C PRO A 206 -21.77 -0.31 8.24
N PHE A 207 -22.75 0.62 8.18
CA PHE A 207 -22.97 1.70 9.15
C PHE A 207 -24.35 2.34 8.97
N GLU A 208 -24.81 3.07 9.96
CA GLU A 208 -26.02 3.88 9.86
C GLU A 208 -25.77 5.17 9.06
N THR A 209 -26.78 5.59 8.30
CA THR A 209 -26.74 6.80 7.48
C THR A 209 -27.64 7.90 8.07
N PRO A 210 -27.42 9.19 7.73
CA PRO A 210 -28.34 10.28 8.04
C PRO A 210 -29.77 10.02 7.56
N LYS A 211 -30.77 10.66 8.16
CA LYS A 211 -32.20 10.41 7.88
C LYS A 211 -32.64 10.75 6.45
N ASN A 212 -31.97 11.71 5.82
CA ASN A 212 -32.24 12.13 4.44
C ASN A 212 -31.48 11.28 3.39
N TRP A 213 -30.64 10.29 3.83
CA TRP A 213 -29.91 9.37 2.97
C TRP A 213 -30.65 8.04 2.87
N VAL A 214 -30.41 7.30 1.79
CA VAL A 214 -30.88 5.92 1.60
C VAL A 214 -29.76 5.05 1.04
N TRP A 215 -29.81 3.77 1.38
CA TRP A 215 -28.97 2.77 0.75
C TRP A 215 -29.49 2.40 -0.62
N THR A 216 -28.60 2.24 -1.59
CA THR A 216 -28.94 1.73 -2.91
C THR A 216 -27.78 0.92 -3.50
N ARG A 217 -28.04 0.16 -4.60
CA ARG A 217 -26.98 -0.56 -5.31
C ARG A 217 -26.27 0.37 -6.29
N LEU A 218 -24.95 0.18 -6.47
CA LEU A 218 -24.18 0.97 -7.46
C LEU A 218 -24.74 0.86 -8.86
N SER A 219 -25.26 -0.34 -9.24
CA SER A 219 -25.92 -0.57 -10.53
C SER A 219 -27.19 0.24 -10.75
N HIS A 220 -27.81 0.76 -9.68
CA HIS A 220 -29.01 1.61 -9.80
C HIS A 220 -28.66 3.05 -10.14
N ILE A 221 -27.46 3.52 -9.78
CA ILE A 221 -27.04 4.92 -9.92
C ILE A 221 -26.02 5.14 -11.04
N ALA A 222 -25.44 4.07 -11.58
CA ALA A 222 -24.48 4.14 -12.68
C ALA A 222 -24.63 2.96 -13.63
N ASN A 223 -24.33 3.18 -14.90
CA ASN A 223 -24.08 2.12 -15.85
C ASN A 223 -22.68 1.57 -15.64
N ILE A 224 -22.55 0.26 -15.37
CA ILE A 224 -21.29 -0.39 -14.98
C ILE A 224 -20.95 -1.46 -16.03
N TYR A 225 -19.80 -1.33 -16.67
CA TYR A 225 -19.36 -2.24 -17.73
C TYR A 225 -17.84 -2.21 -17.90
N THR A 226 -17.30 -3.28 -18.50
CA THR A 226 -15.88 -3.39 -18.86
C THR A 226 -15.67 -2.99 -20.31
N GLY A 227 -14.43 -2.64 -20.68
CA GLY A 227 -14.06 -2.31 -22.05
C GLY A 227 -13.78 -3.52 -22.92
N ASN A 228 -13.08 -3.29 -24.03
CA ASN A 228 -12.68 -4.30 -25.00
C ASN A 228 -11.19 -4.62 -24.90
N SER A 229 -10.82 -5.89 -25.04
CA SER A 229 -9.41 -6.25 -25.22
C SER A 229 -8.97 -6.01 -26.66
N ILE A 230 -7.72 -5.60 -26.83
CA ILE A 230 -7.04 -5.50 -28.12
C ILE A 230 -5.79 -6.38 -28.02
N SER A 231 -5.55 -7.22 -29.01
CA SER A 231 -4.33 -8.00 -29.10
C SER A 231 -3.12 -7.09 -29.36
N GLU A 232 -1.94 -7.49 -28.93
CA GLU A 232 -0.71 -6.71 -29.16
C GLU A 232 -0.40 -6.55 -30.66
N THR A 233 -0.77 -7.53 -31.47
CA THR A 233 -0.64 -7.47 -32.94
C THR A 233 -1.55 -6.40 -33.54
N GLU A 234 -2.83 -6.36 -33.13
CA GLU A 234 -3.78 -5.33 -33.59
C GLU A 234 -3.40 -3.94 -33.13
N LYS A 235 -2.93 -3.80 -31.87
CA LYS A 235 -2.42 -2.51 -31.39
C LYS A 235 -1.37 -1.94 -32.32
N LYS A 236 -0.34 -2.74 -32.59
CA LYS A 236 0.78 -2.31 -33.44
C LYS A 236 0.39 -2.03 -34.87
N SER A 237 -0.52 -2.82 -35.46
CA SER A 237 -0.88 -2.71 -36.86
C SER A 237 -1.95 -1.68 -37.18
N LYS A 238 -2.87 -1.40 -36.24
CA LYS A 238 -4.08 -0.60 -36.53
C LYS A 238 -4.25 0.63 -35.62
N PHE A 239 -3.68 0.62 -34.39
CA PHE A 239 -4.07 1.55 -33.34
C PHE A 239 -2.90 2.31 -32.71
N THR A 240 -1.67 2.10 -33.18
CA THR A 240 -0.46 2.83 -32.73
C THR A 240 -0.20 4.00 -33.65
N ASP A 241 0.09 5.17 -33.09
CA ASP A 241 0.43 6.42 -33.78
C ASP A 241 -0.60 6.84 -34.84
N VAL A 242 -1.87 6.63 -34.55
CA VAL A 242 -3.01 6.99 -35.40
C VAL A 242 -3.88 8.04 -34.74
N ILE A 243 -4.59 8.82 -35.58
CA ILE A 243 -5.56 9.82 -35.10
C ILE A 243 -6.88 9.11 -34.79
N GLY A 244 -7.39 9.29 -33.59
CA GLY A 244 -8.63 8.68 -33.14
C GLY A 244 -8.94 8.97 -31.68
N ARG A 245 -9.90 8.23 -31.14
CA ARG A 245 -10.26 8.30 -29.71
C ARG A 245 -9.24 7.54 -28.88
N TYR A 246 -8.73 8.14 -27.82
CA TYR A 246 -7.75 7.48 -26.95
C TYR A 246 -8.27 6.15 -26.42
N TYR A 247 -7.37 5.17 -26.34
CA TYR A 247 -7.64 3.87 -25.73
C TYR A 247 -6.85 3.72 -24.43
N ILE A 248 -7.56 3.60 -23.31
CA ILE A 248 -7.00 3.57 -21.97
C ILE A 248 -6.89 2.13 -21.48
N GLY A 249 -5.70 1.68 -21.15
CA GLY A 249 -5.42 0.42 -20.47
C GLY A 249 -5.11 0.61 -18.99
N THR A 250 -4.88 -0.50 -18.27
CA THR A 250 -4.56 -0.44 -16.81
C THR A 250 -3.25 0.25 -16.49
N LYS A 251 -2.29 0.28 -17.41
CA LYS A 251 -1.01 0.99 -17.27
C LYS A 251 -1.17 2.50 -17.35
N ASP A 252 -2.21 2.96 -18.04
CA ASP A 252 -2.47 4.37 -18.31
C ASP A 252 -3.28 5.06 -17.20
N VAL A 253 -3.72 4.29 -16.20
CA VAL A 253 -4.26 4.81 -14.93
C VAL A 253 -3.17 4.65 -13.87
N ASP A 254 -2.73 5.74 -13.26
CA ASP A 254 -1.66 5.72 -12.25
C ASP A 254 -2.21 5.55 -10.81
N PHE A 255 -1.31 5.39 -9.84
CA PHE A 255 -1.68 5.29 -8.42
C PHE A 255 -2.01 6.66 -7.78
N ASN A 256 -1.77 7.77 -8.49
CA ASN A 256 -2.14 9.12 -8.08
C ASN A 256 -3.49 9.54 -8.66
N ASN A 257 -4.27 8.58 -9.16
CA ASN A 257 -5.60 8.77 -9.71
C ASN A 257 -5.64 9.66 -10.98
N ARG A 258 -4.58 9.61 -11.80
CA ARG A 258 -4.45 10.34 -13.06
C ARG A 258 -4.56 9.38 -14.23
N ILE A 259 -4.99 9.90 -15.38
CA ILE A 259 -5.05 9.16 -16.64
C ILE A 259 -4.02 9.76 -17.60
N ILE A 260 -3.25 8.89 -18.22
CA ILE A 260 -2.33 9.21 -19.32
C ILE A 260 -3.12 8.96 -20.61
N TYR A 261 -3.60 10.03 -21.24
CA TYR A 261 -4.39 9.92 -22.47
C TYR A 261 -3.49 9.67 -23.68
N ASP A 262 -2.41 10.43 -23.79
CA ASP A 262 -1.46 10.29 -24.89
C ASP A 262 -0.46 9.16 -24.60
N ASN A 263 -0.92 7.93 -24.81
CA ASN A 263 -0.16 6.71 -24.60
C ASN A 263 0.27 6.04 -25.92
N GLY A 264 0.11 6.76 -27.05
CA GLY A 264 0.41 6.28 -28.40
C GLY A 264 -0.61 5.32 -29.00
N ILE A 265 -1.78 5.12 -28.33
CA ILE A 265 -2.81 4.20 -28.81
C ILE A 265 -4.16 4.94 -28.93
N ALA A 266 -4.72 4.94 -30.12
CA ALA A 266 -6.02 5.53 -30.39
C ALA A 266 -6.86 4.64 -31.32
N ILE A 267 -8.18 4.75 -31.20
CA ILE A 267 -9.16 4.04 -32.03
C ILE A 267 -9.66 4.99 -33.11
N PRO A 268 -9.32 4.77 -34.39
CA PRO A 268 -9.85 5.57 -35.49
C PRO A 268 -11.37 5.50 -35.56
N LYS A 269 -12.01 6.56 -36.03
CA LYS A 269 -13.47 6.72 -36.08
C LYS A 269 -14.21 5.53 -36.72
N GLN A 270 -13.62 4.91 -37.72
CA GLN A 270 -14.20 3.76 -38.43
C GLN A 270 -14.33 2.50 -37.57
N TYR A 271 -13.49 2.36 -36.52
CA TYR A 271 -13.52 1.23 -35.60
C TYR A 271 -14.21 1.53 -34.27
N GLU A 272 -14.58 2.81 -34.00
CA GLU A 272 -15.29 3.19 -32.76
C GLU A 272 -16.55 2.37 -32.47
N PRO A 273 -17.38 2.01 -33.48
CA PRO A 273 -18.60 1.22 -33.24
C PRO A 273 -18.35 -0.17 -32.63
N ASP A 274 -17.14 -0.72 -32.78
CA ASP A 274 -16.75 -2.03 -32.26
C ASP A 274 -16.25 -1.94 -30.81
N PHE A 275 -16.04 -0.72 -30.28
CA PHE A 275 -15.50 -0.47 -28.97
C PHE A 275 -16.52 0.13 -28.01
N ARG A 276 -16.44 -0.29 -26.75
CA ARG A 276 -17.21 0.34 -25.68
C ARG A 276 -16.59 1.68 -25.33
N LEU A 277 -17.43 2.68 -25.29
CA LEU A 277 -17.08 4.04 -24.95
C LEU A 277 -17.23 4.26 -23.44
N ALA A 278 -16.26 4.86 -22.79
CA ALA A 278 -16.39 5.47 -21.46
C ALA A 278 -16.57 6.99 -21.64
N PRO A 279 -17.78 7.54 -21.34
CA PRO A 279 -18.05 8.96 -21.50
C PRO A 279 -17.23 9.84 -20.55
N ASN A 280 -17.08 11.11 -20.91
CA ASN A 280 -16.58 12.14 -20.00
C ASN A 280 -17.28 12.10 -18.63
N ASN A 281 -16.57 12.41 -17.56
CA ASN A 281 -17.03 12.31 -16.15
C ASN A 281 -17.36 10.89 -15.66
N SER A 282 -17.12 9.85 -16.45
CA SER A 282 -17.13 8.48 -15.96
C SER A 282 -15.88 8.16 -15.15
N ILE A 283 -15.98 7.13 -14.34
CA ILE A 283 -14.88 6.63 -13.50
C ILE A 283 -14.35 5.34 -14.12
N LEU A 284 -13.03 5.27 -14.34
CA LEU A 284 -12.36 4.03 -14.69
C LEU A 284 -11.64 3.47 -13.47
N MET A 285 -11.88 2.19 -13.15
CA MET A 285 -11.23 1.48 -12.07
C MET A 285 -10.63 0.17 -12.58
N CYS A 286 -9.40 -0.12 -12.18
CA CYS A 286 -8.76 -1.40 -12.46
C CYS A 286 -9.43 -2.50 -11.65
N ILE A 287 -9.80 -3.61 -12.30
CA ILE A 287 -10.51 -4.74 -11.67
C ILE A 287 -9.71 -6.04 -11.67
N GLU A 288 -8.53 -6.09 -12.30
CA GLU A 288 -7.70 -7.28 -12.37
C GLU A 288 -6.26 -7.05 -11.92
N GLY A 289 -5.66 -8.12 -11.38
CA GLY A 289 -4.25 -8.16 -10.97
C GLY A 289 -3.96 -7.37 -9.69
N GLY A 290 -2.68 -7.12 -9.40
CA GLY A 290 -2.23 -6.43 -8.18
C GLY A 290 -2.64 -4.95 -8.06
N SER A 291 -3.25 -4.39 -9.11
CA SER A 291 -3.77 -3.01 -9.13
C SER A 291 -5.29 -2.93 -8.97
N ALA A 292 -5.97 -4.08 -8.82
CA ALA A 292 -7.42 -4.13 -8.68
C ALA A 292 -7.89 -3.28 -7.48
N GLY A 293 -8.89 -2.42 -7.68
CA GLY A 293 -9.42 -1.48 -6.70
C GLY A 293 -8.49 -0.31 -6.31
N ARG A 294 -7.20 -0.35 -6.71
CA ARG A 294 -6.19 0.63 -6.27
C ARG A 294 -5.94 1.75 -7.28
N LYS A 295 -6.10 1.45 -8.57
CA LYS A 295 -5.98 2.43 -9.65
C LYS A 295 -7.38 2.84 -10.08
N ILE A 296 -7.73 4.09 -9.88
CA ILE A 296 -9.04 4.65 -10.16
C ILE A 296 -8.88 6.12 -10.58
N ALA A 297 -9.61 6.56 -11.61
CA ALA A 297 -9.58 7.96 -12.03
C ALA A 297 -10.90 8.38 -12.68
N ILE A 298 -11.20 9.68 -12.66
CA ILE A 298 -12.31 10.30 -13.39
C ILE A 298 -11.80 10.76 -14.76
N LEU A 299 -12.57 10.46 -15.79
CA LEU A 299 -12.33 10.91 -17.15
C LEU A 299 -12.68 12.40 -17.33
N ASN A 300 -11.87 13.13 -18.10
CA ASN A 300 -12.14 14.50 -18.55
C ASN A 300 -12.52 14.57 -20.02
N GLN A 301 -12.62 13.43 -20.70
CA GLN A 301 -13.08 13.28 -22.08
C GLN A 301 -13.55 11.86 -22.35
N ASP A 302 -14.24 11.67 -23.48
CA ASP A 302 -14.67 10.34 -23.93
C ASP A 302 -13.48 9.50 -24.39
N VAL A 303 -13.42 8.23 -23.98
CA VAL A 303 -12.35 7.30 -24.36
C VAL A 303 -12.88 5.90 -24.67
N CYS A 304 -12.15 5.13 -25.48
CA CYS A 304 -12.23 3.68 -25.49
C CYS A 304 -11.34 3.09 -24.40
N PHE A 305 -11.61 1.90 -23.90
CA PHE A 305 -10.85 1.37 -22.79
C PHE A 305 -10.79 -0.16 -22.76
N GLY A 306 -9.81 -0.68 -22.01
CA GLY A 306 -9.49 -2.11 -21.93
C GLY A 306 -10.44 -2.90 -21.04
N ASN A 307 -10.55 -4.21 -21.29
CA ASN A 307 -11.41 -5.14 -20.55
C ASN A 307 -11.00 -5.32 -19.06
N LYS A 308 -9.76 -4.99 -18.69
CA LYS A 308 -9.27 -5.03 -17.30
C LYS A 308 -9.61 -3.77 -16.50
N LEU A 309 -10.29 -2.83 -17.12
CA LEU A 309 -10.88 -1.66 -16.49
C LEU A 309 -12.40 -1.81 -16.46
N CYS A 310 -13.00 -1.34 -15.36
CA CYS A 310 -14.44 -1.19 -15.21
C CYS A 310 -14.79 0.30 -15.28
N CYS A 311 -15.73 0.63 -16.15
CA CYS A 311 -16.30 1.96 -16.24
C CYS A 311 -17.55 2.05 -15.35
N PHE A 312 -17.61 3.10 -14.54
CA PHE A 312 -18.79 3.52 -13.80
C PHE A 312 -19.25 4.84 -14.41
N SER A 313 -20.31 4.81 -15.18
CA SER A 313 -20.89 6.00 -15.82
C SER A 313 -22.17 6.40 -15.08
N PRO A 314 -22.12 7.48 -14.22
CA PRO A 314 -23.27 7.92 -13.46
C PRO A 314 -24.40 8.41 -14.34
N PHE A 315 -25.66 8.13 -13.95
CA PHE A 315 -26.82 8.60 -14.72
C PHE A 315 -27.11 10.09 -14.50
N VAL A 316 -26.69 10.65 -13.38
CA VAL A 316 -26.81 12.07 -13.03
C VAL A 316 -25.52 12.57 -12.38
N GLY A 317 -25.42 13.83 -12.02
CA GLY A 317 -24.21 14.54 -11.55
C GLY A 317 -23.52 14.05 -10.29
N ILE A 318 -23.61 12.77 -9.91
CA ILE A 318 -23.03 12.18 -8.69
C ILE A 318 -21.63 11.59 -8.87
N GLY A 319 -20.99 11.82 -10.02
CA GLY A 319 -19.72 11.16 -10.38
C GLY A 319 -18.60 11.40 -9.36
N LYS A 320 -18.44 12.63 -8.84
CA LYS A 320 -17.42 12.93 -7.83
C LYS A 320 -17.67 12.20 -6.51
N TYR A 321 -18.92 12.16 -6.04
CA TYR A 321 -19.28 11.42 -4.84
C TYR A 321 -18.98 9.92 -5.00
N MET A 322 -19.41 9.33 -6.11
CA MET A 322 -19.16 7.92 -6.42
C MET A 322 -17.66 7.62 -6.52
N TYR A 323 -16.88 8.51 -7.12
CA TYR A 323 -15.42 8.38 -7.21
C TYR A 323 -14.76 8.30 -5.82
N TYR A 324 -15.16 9.16 -4.88
CA TYR A 324 -14.66 9.12 -3.51
C TYR A 324 -15.19 7.91 -2.73
N TYR A 325 -16.44 7.54 -2.95
CA TYR A 325 -17.03 6.33 -2.36
C TYR A 325 -16.25 5.06 -2.76
N LEU A 326 -15.89 4.93 -4.04
CA LEU A 326 -15.12 3.80 -4.55
C LEU A 326 -13.68 3.71 -3.98
N GLN A 327 -13.14 4.79 -3.43
CA GLN A 327 -11.85 4.84 -2.74
C GLN A 327 -11.97 4.65 -1.21
N SER A 328 -13.17 4.55 -0.69
CA SER A 328 -13.39 4.45 0.76
C SER A 328 -13.03 3.06 1.31
N PRO A 329 -12.62 2.97 2.59
CA PRO A 329 -12.31 1.69 3.24
C PRO A 329 -13.47 0.71 3.30
N SER A 330 -14.71 1.19 3.18
CA SER A 330 -15.92 0.37 3.20
C SER A 330 -16.04 -0.55 1.99
N LEU A 331 -15.46 -0.16 0.85
CA LEU A 331 -15.42 -1.00 -0.35
C LEU A 331 -14.34 -2.10 -0.23
N ASP A 332 -13.17 -1.79 0.34
CA ASP A 332 -12.05 -2.73 0.52
C ASP A 332 -12.44 -3.96 1.33
N ARG A 333 -13.28 -3.82 2.35
CA ARG A 333 -13.74 -4.93 3.20
C ARG A 333 -14.61 -5.96 2.46
N LYS A 334 -15.28 -5.57 1.37
CA LYS A 334 -16.15 -6.44 0.56
C LYS A 334 -15.39 -7.14 -0.57
N SER A 335 -14.39 -6.50 -1.18
CA SER A 335 -13.60 -7.11 -2.26
C SER A 335 -12.81 -8.33 -1.79
N THR A 336 -12.34 -8.34 -0.54
CA THR A 336 -11.64 -9.48 0.07
C THR A 336 -12.55 -10.70 0.31
N ARG A 337 -13.87 -10.50 0.50
CA ARG A 337 -14.84 -11.58 0.65
C ARG A 337 -15.39 -12.13 -0.68
N LEU A 338 -15.48 -11.30 -1.72
CA LEU A 338 -15.95 -11.72 -3.06
C LEU A 338 -14.92 -12.59 -3.80
N ASN A 339 -13.62 -12.36 -3.59
CA ASN A 339 -12.56 -13.19 -4.17
C ASN A 339 -12.44 -14.58 -3.54
N SER A 340 -13.00 -14.80 -2.34
CA SER A 340 -13.00 -16.12 -1.68
C SER A 340 -14.19 -17.01 -2.07
N SER A 341 -15.23 -16.48 -2.72
CA SER A 341 -16.43 -17.24 -3.11
C SER A 341 -16.44 -17.70 -4.58
N HIS A 342 -15.48 -17.27 -5.40
CA HIS A 342 -15.31 -17.71 -6.80
C HIS A 342 -14.13 -18.69 -7.00
N ALA A 343 -13.53 -19.18 -5.90
CA ALA A 343 -12.49 -20.22 -5.91
C ALA A 343 -13.05 -21.57 -5.40
N ARG A 344 -14.23 -21.98 -5.88
CA ARG A 344 -14.72 -23.36 -5.78
C ARG A 344 -15.50 -23.73 -7.02
#